data_16adc1884e0ee50b1da1d6ae75814f86
#
_entry.id   16adc1884e0ee50b1da1d6ae75814f86
#
_cell.length_a   1.000
_cell.length_b   1.000
_cell.length_c   1.000
_cell.angle_alpha   90.00
_cell.angle_beta   90.00
_cell.angle_gamma   90.00
#
_symmetry.space_group_name_H-M   'P 1'
#
loop_
_entity.id
_entity.type
_entity.pdbx_description
1 polymer ?
#
loop_
_entity_poly.entity_id
_entity_poly.type
_entity_poly.pdbx_seq_one_letter_code
_entity_poly.pdbx_strand_id
1 'polypeptide(L)'
;DIGMPKAKKTDSSAKPESAAKKSTPSATAAPSTAEDFEKLGVFYMGRPYDLAAKRAKPGWLLYDSKDLVTHAVCVGMTGSGKTGLCLALLEEAAIDNIPAIIIDPKGDLGNLMLTFPSLKGEDFQPWINEDDARKKGLSPADYAQAQAELWTKGLAGWQQDGARIQRLRDA
;
A
#
# COMPACT_ATOMS: atom_id res chain seq x y z
N ASP A 1 31.92 -25.32 51.80
CA ASP A 1 32.64 -24.06 51.95
C ASP A 1 33.66 -23.89 50.79
N ILE A 2 33.22 -23.40 49.67
CA ILE A 2 34.07 -23.09 48.55
C ILE A 2 33.72 -21.67 48.08
N GLY A 3 34.63 -20.74 48.46
CA GLY A 3 34.50 -19.33 48.13
C GLY A 3 34.65 -19.02 46.67
N MET A 4 33.76 -18.19 46.16
CA MET A 4 33.87 -17.56 44.81
C MET A 4 34.78 -16.31 44.87
N PRO A 5 35.67 -16.10 43.91
CA PRO A 5 36.49 -14.89 43.84
C PRO A 5 35.67 -13.73 43.21
N LYS A 6 35.80 -12.57 43.86
CA LYS A 6 35.27 -11.28 43.42
C LYS A 6 35.98 -10.82 42.12
N ALA A 7 35.20 -10.56 41.07
CA ALA A 7 35.68 -9.95 39.85
C ALA A 7 35.98 -8.43 40.04
N LYS A 8 37.14 -8.04 39.57
CA LYS A 8 37.70 -6.69 39.57
C LYS A 8 36.99 -5.85 38.50
N LYS A 9 36.51 -4.67 38.86
CA LYS A 9 36.09 -3.62 37.95
C LYS A 9 37.31 -3.13 37.14
N THR A 10 37.26 -3.27 35.84
CA THR A 10 38.12 -2.53 34.92
C THR A 10 37.24 -1.51 34.21
N ASP A 11 37.54 -0.25 34.51
CA ASP A 11 37.11 0.94 33.81
C ASP A 11 37.76 0.93 32.42
N SER A 12 36.94 0.96 31.35
CA SER A 12 37.43 1.18 30.00
C SER A 12 36.40 2.02 29.27
N SER A 13 36.66 3.31 29.28
CA SER A 13 36.03 4.29 28.39
C SER A 13 36.38 3.99 26.94
N ALA A 14 35.41 3.55 26.18
CA ALA A 14 35.44 3.67 24.72
C ALA A 14 33.98 3.86 24.21
N LYS A 15 33.73 5.09 23.85
CA LYS A 15 32.55 5.55 23.10
C LYS A 15 32.70 5.06 21.67
N PRO A 16 31.70 4.41 21.07
CA PRO A 16 31.47 4.53 19.65
C PRO A 16 30.27 5.41 19.42
N GLU A 17 30.54 6.59 18.97
CA GLU A 17 29.63 7.49 18.31
C GLU A 17 29.29 6.88 16.94
N SER A 18 28.08 6.41 16.78
CA SER A 18 27.44 6.22 15.51
C SER A 18 25.95 6.43 15.72
N ALA A 19 25.58 7.70 15.74
CA ALA A 19 24.19 8.10 15.64
C ALA A 19 23.69 7.76 14.25
N ALA A 20 22.98 6.63 14.10
CA ALA A 20 22.08 6.43 13.00
C ALA A 20 21.04 7.56 13.06
N LYS A 21 21.19 8.53 12.16
CA LYS A 21 20.15 9.53 11.90
C LYS A 21 18.89 8.77 11.53
N LYS A 22 17.92 8.67 12.43
CA LYS A 22 16.53 8.42 12.11
C LYS A 22 16.11 9.54 11.16
N SER A 23 16.03 9.26 9.88
CA SER A 23 15.31 10.09 8.94
C SER A 23 13.83 10.04 9.31
N THR A 24 13.40 11.01 10.07
CA THR A 24 11.98 11.32 10.24
C THR A 24 11.47 11.68 8.85
N PRO A 25 10.40 11.04 8.33
CA PRO A 25 9.85 11.48 7.07
C PRO A 25 9.44 12.95 7.22
N SER A 26 10.05 13.81 6.41
CA SER A 26 9.72 15.22 6.34
C SER A 26 8.24 15.33 5.98
N ALA A 27 7.45 15.89 6.89
CA ALA A 27 6.07 16.27 6.60
C ALA A 27 6.11 17.45 5.64
N THR A 28 6.27 17.16 4.36
CA THR A 28 6.12 18.14 3.28
C THR A 28 4.65 18.59 3.26
N ALA A 29 4.43 19.88 3.09
CA ALA A 29 3.09 20.47 3.00
C ALA A 29 2.20 19.67 2.07
N ALA A 30 0.96 19.39 2.50
CA ALA A 30 0.03 18.57 1.74
C ALA A 30 -0.13 19.11 0.31
N PRO A 31 0.09 18.27 -0.72
CA PRO A 31 -0.17 18.67 -2.09
C PRO A 31 -1.64 19.02 -2.25
N SER A 32 -1.93 20.08 -2.99
CA SER A 32 -3.28 20.64 -3.13
C SER A 32 -4.11 19.95 -4.22
N THR A 33 -3.47 19.16 -5.09
CA THR A 33 -4.11 18.47 -6.21
C THR A 33 -3.59 17.04 -6.36
N ALA A 34 -4.39 16.19 -7.02
CA ALA A 34 -4.00 14.80 -7.32
C ALA A 34 -2.71 14.69 -8.15
N GLU A 35 -2.39 15.71 -8.94
CA GLU A 35 -1.19 15.76 -9.78
C GLU A 35 0.11 15.93 -8.98
N ASP A 36 0.03 16.44 -7.75
CA ASP A 36 1.23 16.75 -6.96
C ASP A 36 1.96 15.50 -6.42
N PHE A 37 1.31 14.36 -6.32
CA PHE A 37 1.95 13.11 -5.88
C PHE A 37 2.35 12.19 -7.04
N GLU A 38 1.91 12.45 -8.26
CA GLU A 38 2.26 11.67 -9.46
C GLU A 38 3.61 12.09 -10.04
N LYS A 39 4.64 12.14 -9.19
CA LYS A 39 6.02 12.43 -9.61
C LYS A 39 6.80 11.13 -9.69
N LEU A 40 7.57 10.97 -10.75
CA LEU A 40 8.49 9.83 -10.90
C LEU A 40 9.36 9.66 -9.65
N GLY A 41 9.37 8.44 -9.14
CA GLY A 41 10.12 8.09 -7.95
C GLY A 41 9.44 8.40 -6.62
N VAL A 42 8.18 8.86 -6.62
CA VAL A 42 7.40 9.12 -5.41
C VAL A 42 6.15 8.25 -5.41
N PHE A 43 6.11 7.28 -4.52
CA PHE A 43 5.02 6.33 -4.38
C PHE A 43 3.94 6.84 -3.42
N TYR A 44 2.71 6.84 -3.84
CA TYR A 44 1.55 7.12 -3.01
C TYR A 44 1.14 5.86 -2.23
N MET A 45 1.43 5.82 -0.94
CA MET A 45 1.17 4.66 -0.08
C MET A 45 -0.12 4.78 0.72
N GLY A 46 -0.81 5.92 0.65
CA GLY A 46 -2.05 6.15 1.37
C GLY A 46 -2.10 7.48 2.11
N ARG A 47 -2.79 7.50 3.25
CA ARG A 47 -2.99 8.70 4.08
C ARG A 47 -2.51 8.44 5.51
N PRO A 48 -1.94 9.44 6.19
CA PRO A 48 -1.63 9.34 7.62
C PRO A 48 -2.90 9.04 8.42
N TYR A 49 -2.79 8.19 9.43
CA TYR A 49 -3.93 7.81 10.27
C TYR A 49 -3.69 8.17 11.73
N ASP A 50 -4.70 8.76 12.36
CA ASP A 50 -4.69 9.06 13.79
C ASP A 50 -5.29 7.89 14.55
N LEU A 51 -4.47 7.15 15.28
CA LEU A 51 -4.89 5.98 16.06
C LEU A 51 -5.79 6.38 17.25
N ALA A 52 -5.56 7.55 17.85
CA ALA A 52 -6.35 8.01 18.98
C ALA A 52 -7.73 8.49 18.53
N ALA A 53 -7.77 9.29 17.48
CA ALA A 53 -9.00 9.81 16.89
C ALA A 53 -9.70 8.83 15.95
N LYS A 54 -9.06 7.68 15.64
CA LYS A 54 -9.54 6.62 14.72
C LYS A 54 -10.00 7.16 13.36
N ARG A 55 -9.24 8.08 12.79
CA ARG A 55 -9.55 8.71 11.50
C ARG A 55 -8.30 9.01 10.67
N ALA A 56 -8.46 9.05 9.35
CA ALA A 56 -7.41 9.54 8.47
C ALA A 56 -7.18 11.04 8.71
N LYS A 57 -5.90 11.43 8.71
CA LYS A 57 -5.48 12.84 8.74
C LYS A 57 -5.45 13.40 7.31
N PRO A 58 -5.54 14.73 7.17
CA PRO A 58 -5.24 15.38 5.89
C PRO A 58 -3.80 15.09 5.44
N GLY A 59 -3.58 15.10 4.14
CA GLY A 59 -2.28 14.87 3.51
C GLY A 59 -2.09 13.45 3.00
N TRP A 60 -0.92 13.20 2.43
CA TRP A 60 -0.54 11.97 1.75
C TRP A 60 0.62 11.30 2.48
N LEU A 61 0.64 9.98 2.49
CA LEU A 61 1.80 9.20 2.85
C LEU A 61 2.54 8.86 1.56
N LEU A 62 3.60 9.59 1.32
CA LEU A 62 4.46 9.42 0.17
C LEU A 62 5.75 8.71 0.55
N TYR A 63 6.23 7.85 -0.33
CA TYR A 63 7.44 7.07 -0.14
C TYR A 63 8.39 7.29 -1.32
N ASP A 64 9.66 7.60 -1.07
CA ASP A 64 10.65 7.76 -2.13
C ASP A 64 11.11 6.37 -2.61
N SER A 65 10.96 6.09 -3.92
CA SER A 65 11.35 4.81 -4.52
C SER A 65 12.84 4.50 -4.36
N LYS A 66 13.69 5.53 -4.15
CA LYS A 66 15.12 5.35 -3.88
C LYS A 66 15.38 4.61 -2.57
N ASP A 67 14.43 4.62 -1.64
CA ASP A 67 14.53 3.88 -0.38
C ASP A 67 14.27 2.37 -0.55
N LEU A 68 13.79 1.92 -1.73
CA LEU A 68 13.58 0.50 -2.06
C LEU A 68 14.86 -0.27 -2.39
N VAL A 69 16.03 0.33 -2.28
CA VAL A 69 17.33 -0.34 -2.47
C VAL A 69 17.69 -1.32 -1.35
N THR A 70 16.87 -1.39 -0.31
CA THR A 70 17.04 -2.27 0.85
C THR A 70 15.86 -3.25 0.97
N HIS A 71 15.98 -4.19 1.92
CA HIS A 71 14.92 -5.16 2.18
C HIS A 71 13.80 -4.53 3.02
N ALA A 72 12.56 -4.94 2.74
CA ALA A 72 11.39 -4.59 3.54
C ALA A 72 10.61 -5.87 3.91
N VAL A 73 9.91 -5.84 5.03
CA VAL A 73 9.04 -6.92 5.49
C VAL A 73 7.69 -6.36 5.86
N CYS A 74 6.62 -6.90 5.26
CA CYS A 74 5.24 -6.56 5.61
C CYS A 74 4.68 -7.61 6.56
N VAL A 75 4.40 -7.22 7.80
CA VAL A 75 3.87 -8.10 8.83
C VAL A 75 2.52 -7.62 9.35
N GLY A 76 1.67 -8.56 9.77
CA GLY A 76 0.36 -8.24 10.32
C GLY A 76 -0.53 -9.49 10.40
N MET A 77 -1.63 -9.40 11.12
CA MET A 77 -2.63 -10.47 11.22
C MET A 77 -3.40 -10.63 9.90
N THR A 78 -4.10 -11.76 9.76
CA THR A 78 -5.03 -11.98 8.65
C THR A 78 -6.09 -10.88 8.64
N GLY A 79 -6.39 -10.33 7.47
CA GLY A 79 -7.34 -9.22 7.31
C GLY A 79 -6.79 -7.82 7.65
N SER A 80 -5.50 -7.69 8.04
CA SER A 80 -4.90 -6.39 8.36
C SER A 80 -4.53 -5.53 7.15
N GLY A 81 -4.74 -6.01 5.91
CA GLY A 81 -4.42 -5.27 4.70
C GLY A 81 -3.00 -5.45 4.15
N LYS A 82 -2.24 -6.47 4.62
CA LYS A 82 -0.87 -6.72 4.12
C LYS A 82 -0.78 -6.83 2.61
N THR A 83 -1.61 -7.70 2.03
CA THR A 83 -1.65 -7.91 0.57
C THR A 83 -1.98 -6.60 -0.15
N GLY A 84 -2.96 -5.83 0.35
CA GLY A 84 -3.31 -4.53 -0.22
C GLY A 84 -2.16 -3.52 -0.18
N LEU A 85 -1.37 -3.49 0.91
CA LEU A 85 -0.18 -2.63 0.98
C LEU A 85 0.89 -3.05 -0.03
N CYS A 86 1.11 -4.38 -0.19
CA CYS A 86 2.06 -4.88 -1.19
C CYS A 86 1.58 -4.59 -2.62
N LEU A 87 0.27 -4.73 -2.89
CA LEU A 87 -0.32 -4.39 -4.19
C LEU A 87 -0.13 -2.90 -4.49
N ALA A 88 -0.43 -2.01 -3.54
CA ALA A 88 -0.23 -0.57 -3.72
C ALA A 88 1.22 -0.23 -4.08
N LEU A 89 2.20 -0.88 -3.43
CA LEU A 89 3.62 -0.70 -3.77
C LEU A 89 3.95 -1.16 -5.19
N LEU A 90 3.38 -2.29 -5.62
CA LEU A 90 3.59 -2.84 -6.97
C LEU A 90 2.91 -1.99 -8.04
N GLU A 91 1.72 -1.45 -7.76
CA GLU A 91 1.01 -0.53 -8.64
C GLU A 91 1.81 0.77 -8.86
N GLU A 92 2.36 1.34 -7.79
CA GLU A 92 3.22 2.51 -7.87
C GLU A 92 4.49 2.23 -8.69
N ALA A 93 5.13 1.09 -8.44
CA ALA A 93 6.31 0.68 -9.20
C ALA A 93 5.99 0.52 -10.70
N ALA A 94 4.84 -0.08 -11.03
CA ALA A 94 4.40 -0.21 -12.42
C ALA A 94 4.16 1.15 -13.07
N ILE A 95 3.43 2.05 -12.42
CA ILE A 95 3.15 3.41 -12.92
C ILE A 95 4.45 4.19 -13.19
N ASP A 96 5.47 3.98 -12.37
CA ASP A 96 6.80 4.59 -12.52
C ASP A 96 7.72 3.80 -13.48
N ASN A 97 7.22 2.76 -14.16
CA ASN A 97 7.97 1.88 -15.04
C ASN A 97 9.17 1.20 -14.35
N ILE A 98 9.06 0.90 -13.07
CA ILE A 98 10.06 0.15 -12.32
C ILE A 98 9.74 -1.34 -12.44
N PRO A 99 10.62 -2.14 -13.06
CA PRO A 99 10.37 -3.55 -13.25
C PRO A 99 10.34 -4.30 -11.91
N ALA A 100 9.36 -5.20 -11.74
CA ALA A 100 9.22 -6.01 -10.54
C ALA A 100 9.15 -7.51 -10.88
N ILE A 101 9.77 -8.35 -10.05
CA ILE A 101 9.62 -9.80 -10.09
C ILE A 101 8.78 -10.21 -8.89
N ILE A 102 7.60 -10.77 -9.16
CA ILE A 102 6.65 -11.17 -8.13
C ILE A 102 6.67 -12.69 -7.98
N ILE A 103 7.02 -13.17 -6.79
CA ILE A 103 6.94 -14.58 -6.43
C ILE A 103 5.70 -14.76 -5.54
N ASP A 104 4.65 -15.37 -6.10
CA ASP A 104 3.34 -15.51 -5.45
C ASP A 104 2.95 -16.99 -5.28
N PRO A 105 3.43 -17.66 -4.23
CA PRO A 105 3.10 -19.07 -3.99
C PRO A 105 1.62 -19.32 -3.68
N LYS A 106 0.88 -18.28 -3.28
CA LYS A 106 -0.52 -18.35 -2.90
C LYS A 106 -1.46 -18.07 -4.08
N GLY A 107 -1.01 -17.33 -5.08
CA GLY A 107 -1.78 -17.00 -6.28
C GLY A 107 -2.86 -15.95 -6.05
N ASP A 108 -2.71 -15.06 -5.04
CA ASP A 108 -3.71 -14.00 -4.75
C ASP A 108 -3.30 -12.60 -5.29
N LEU A 109 -2.11 -12.48 -5.86
CA LEU A 109 -1.64 -11.23 -6.46
C LEU A 109 -2.04 -11.04 -7.93
N GLY A 110 -2.57 -12.07 -8.59
CA GLY A 110 -3.01 -12.01 -9.99
C GLY A 110 -4.05 -10.94 -10.27
N ASN A 111 -4.81 -10.52 -9.25
CA ASN A 111 -5.77 -9.42 -9.36
C ASN A 111 -5.14 -8.07 -9.74
N LEU A 112 -3.83 -7.90 -9.58
CA LEU A 112 -3.11 -6.71 -10.04
C LEU A 112 -3.27 -6.48 -11.56
N MET A 113 -3.48 -7.57 -12.32
CA MET A 113 -3.66 -7.50 -13.78
C MET A 113 -5.08 -7.12 -14.20
N LEU A 114 -6.04 -7.07 -13.25
CA LEU A 114 -7.43 -6.70 -13.52
C LEU A 114 -7.61 -5.19 -13.36
N THR A 115 -7.56 -4.49 -14.47
CA THR A 115 -7.70 -3.03 -14.51
C THR A 115 -8.96 -2.63 -15.26
N PHE A 116 -9.83 -1.85 -14.63
CA PHE A 116 -11.13 -1.41 -15.18
C PHE A 116 -11.23 0.14 -15.17
N PRO A 117 -10.53 0.84 -16.08
CA PRO A 117 -10.46 2.31 -16.05
C PRO A 117 -11.80 3.00 -16.23
N SER A 118 -12.72 2.39 -16.96
CA SER A 118 -14.05 2.96 -17.20
C SER A 118 -14.97 2.86 -15.98
N LEU A 119 -14.64 1.99 -14.99
CA LEU A 119 -15.43 1.72 -13.79
C LEU A 119 -16.90 1.41 -14.10
N LYS A 120 -17.19 0.73 -15.22
CA LYS A 120 -18.52 0.33 -15.63
C LYS A 120 -18.81 -1.10 -15.22
N GLY A 121 -20.09 -1.39 -14.92
CA GLY A 121 -20.52 -2.74 -14.57
C GLY A 121 -20.18 -3.80 -15.61
N GLU A 122 -20.20 -3.43 -16.89
CA GLU A 122 -19.86 -4.30 -18.02
C GLU A 122 -18.43 -4.86 -17.92
N ASP A 123 -17.47 -4.06 -17.41
CA ASP A 123 -16.08 -4.48 -17.26
C ASP A 123 -15.91 -5.49 -16.11
N PHE A 124 -16.72 -5.35 -15.07
CA PHE A 124 -16.68 -6.24 -13.90
C PHE A 124 -17.43 -7.55 -14.15
N GLN A 125 -18.44 -7.54 -15.03
CA GLN A 125 -19.35 -8.67 -15.21
C GLN A 125 -18.67 -10.01 -15.51
N PRO A 126 -17.61 -10.11 -16.35
CA PRO A 126 -16.93 -11.38 -16.60
C PRO A 126 -16.17 -11.95 -15.39
N TRP A 127 -15.92 -11.11 -14.37
CA TRP A 127 -15.07 -11.42 -13.23
C TRP A 127 -15.81 -11.55 -11.89
N ILE A 128 -17.11 -11.34 -11.89
CA ILE A 128 -17.93 -11.49 -10.69
C ILE A 128 -18.11 -12.96 -10.30
N ASN A 129 -18.31 -13.19 -9.01
CA ASN A 129 -18.75 -14.47 -8.51
C ASN A 129 -20.29 -14.54 -8.58
N GLU A 130 -20.83 -15.40 -9.45
CA GLU A 130 -22.27 -15.56 -9.63
C GLU A 130 -22.96 -16.12 -8.38
N ASP A 131 -22.27 -16.93 -7.56
CA ASP A 131 -22.83 -17.43 -6.31
C ASP A 131 -23.05 -16.30 -5.29
N ASP A 132 -22.16 -15.32 -5.26
CA ASP A 132 -22.32 -14.15 -4.40
C ASP A 132 -23.43 -13.22 -4.91
N ALA A 133 -23.60 -13.09 -6.22
CA ALA A 133 -24.75 -12.39 -6.80
C ALA A 133 -26.06 -13.06 -6.39
N ARG A 134 -26.16 -14.40 -6.51
CA ARG A 134 -27.33 -15.18 -6.09
C ARG A 134 -27.64 -15.04 -4.59
N LYS A 135 -26.63 -15.11 -3.73
CA LYS A 135 -26.81 -14.91 -2.28
C LYS A 135 -27.37 -13.55 -1.93
N LYS A 136 -27.08 -12.53 -2.74
CA LYS A 136 -27.60 -11.17 -2.58
C LYS A 136 -28.93 -10.93 -3.31
N GLY A 137 -29.46 -11.93 -4.01
CA GLY A 137 -30.70 -11.81 -4.77
C GLY A 137 -30.61 -10.89 -5.98
N LEU A 138 -29.39 -10.70 -6.52
CA LEU A 138 -29.14 -9.83 -7.66
C LEU A 138 -28.86 -10.63 -8.92
N SER A 139 -29.21 -10.05 -10.08
CA SER A 139 -28.72 -10.58 -11.34
C SER A 139 -27.21 -10.38 -11.46
N PRO A 140 -26.48 -11.18 -12.29
CA PRO A 140 -25.07 -10.96 -12.53
C PRO A 140 -24.75 -9.53 -12.99
N ALA A 141 -25.56 -8.93 -13.84
CA ALA A 141 -25.39 -7.57 -14.33
C ALA A 141 -25.58 -6.53 -13.22
N ASP A 142 -26.64 -6.66 -12.40
CA ASP A 142 -26.89 -5.75 -11.28
C ASP A 142 -25.79 -5.86 -10.21
N TYR A 143 -25.31 -7.07 -9.97
CA TYR A 143 -24.20 -7.29 -9.05
C TYR A 143 -22.89 -6.65 -9.55
N ALA A 144 -22.58 -6.80 -10.84
CA ALA A 144 -21.43 -6.15 -11.47
C ALA A 144 -21.52 -4.62 -11.38
N GLN A 145 -22.71 -4.07 -11.65
CA GLN A 145 -22.94 -2.63 -11.50
C GLN A 145 -22.74 -2.16 -10.07
N ALA A 146 -23.26 -2.89 -9.09
CA ALA A 146 -23.07 -2.59 -7.67
C ALA A 146 -21.58 -2.65 -7.27
N GLN A 147 -20.80 -3.58 -7.83
CA GLN A 147 -19.36 -3.63 -7.62
C GLN A 147 -18.66 -2.41 -8.22
N ALA A 148 -18.98 -2.01 -9.44
CA ALA A 148 -18.42 -0.84 -10.10
C ALA A 148 -18.68 0.44 -9.29
N GLU A 149 -19.88 0.61 -8.77
CA GLU A 149 -20.23 1.74 -7.88
C GLU A 149 -19.44 1.72 -6.55
N LEU A 150 -19.28 0.53 -5.96
CA LEU A 150 -18.50 0.36 -4.74
C LEU A 150 -17.05 0.78 -4.95
N TRP A 151 -16.44 0.35 -6.06
CA TRP A 151 -15.08 0.71 -6.44
C TRP A 151 -14.95 2.21 -6.72
N THR A 152 -15.88 2.81 -7.46
CA THR A 152 -15.91 4.24 -7.75
C THR A 152 -15.94 5.07 -6.46
N LYS A 153 -16.82 4.72 -5.51
CA LYS A 153 -16.89 5.40 -4.21
C LYS A 153 -15.63 5.18 -3.38
N GLY A 154 -15.09 3.96 -3.40
CA GLY A 154 -13.85 3.62 -2.69
C GLY A 154 -12.68 4.47 -3.17
N LEU A 155 -12.46 4.51 -4.47
CA LEU A 155 -11.39 5.30 -5.11
C LEU A 155 -11.56 6.79 -4.85
N ALA A 156 -12.76 7.33 -5.00
CA ALA A 156 -13.03 8.75 -4.72
C ALA A 156 -12.69 9.14 -3.28
N GLY A 157 -12.94 8.25 -2.32
CA GLY A 157 -12.55 8.44 -0.92
C GLY A 157 -11.04 8.61 -0.72
N TRP A 158 -10.23 8.09 -1.64
CA TRP A 158 -8.78 8.21 -1.68
C TRP A 158 -8.28 9.22 -2.71
N GLN A 159 -9.18 10.00 -3.30
CA GLN A 159 -8.91 10.96 -4.38
C GLN A 159 -8.25 10.28 -5.61
N GLN A 160 -8.69 9.05 -5.88
CA GLN A 160 -8.31 8.26 -7.04
C GLN A 160 -9.51 8.11 -7.97
N ASP A 161 -9.25 7.87 -9.24
CA ASP A 161 -10.27 7.71 -10.27
C ASP A 161 -9.85 6.73 -11.37
N GLY A 162 -10.67 6.64 -12.42
CA GLY A 162 -10.39 5.80 -13.57
C GLY A 162 -9.15 6.20 -14.37
N ALA A 163 -8.75 7.47 -14.31
CA ALA A 163 -7.54 7.92 -15.01
C ALA A 163 -6.28 7.29 -14.40
N ARG A 164 -6.25 7.13 -13.07
CA ARG A 164 -5.16 6.42 -12.41
C ARG A 164 -5.13 4.92 -12.78
N ILE A 165 -6.30 4.28 -12.86
CA ILE A 165 -6.38 2.88 -13.31
C ILE A 165 -5.90 2.76 -14.75
N GLN A 166 -6.18 3.76 -15.61
CA GLN A 166 -5.69 3.78 -16.96
C GLN A 166 -4.16 3.86 -17.01
N ARG A 167 -3.54 4.69 -16.18
CA ARG A 167 -2.06 4.75 -16.08
C ARG A 167 -1.46 3.40 -15.70
N LEU A 168 -2.05 2.72 -14.70
CA LEU A 168 -1.62 1.38 -14.32
C LEU A 168 -1.78 0.36 -15.45
N ARG A 169 -2.84 0.51 -16.25
CA ARG A 169 -3.09 -0.36 -17.41
C ARG A 169 -2.09 -0.17 -18.53
N ASP A 170 -1.62 1.07 -18.72
CA ASP A 170 -0.71 1.47 -19.79
C ASP A 170 0.77 1.22 -19.42
N ALA A 171 1.05 0.98 -18.14
CA ALA A 171 2.39 0.65 -17.62
C ALA A 171 2.72 -0.83 -17.84
#